data_34c8ce0e65e25d78559f666a91cdf3c9
#
_entry.id   34c8ce0e65e25d78559f666a91cdf3c9
#
_cell.length_a   1.000
_cell.length_b   1.000
_cell.length_c   1.000
_cell.angle_alpha   90.00
_cell.angle_beta   90.00
_cell.angle_gamma   90.00
#
_symmetry.space_group_name_H-M   'P 1'
#
loop_
_entity.id
_entity.type
_entity.pdbx_description
1 polymer ?
#
loop_
_entity_poly.entity_id
_entity_poly.type
_entity_poly.pdbx_seq_one_letter_code
_entity_poly.pdbx_strand_id
1 'polypeptide(L)'
;MERCDFCSAMKIIREYISDERGLDQSEMLYRLFEGFFRSDDGEKLILDNGQVCRWLNGQAKLSPQIISYYLNAARHKELTDDIEKNIIPLIVDTGMVTQMIYELVLYDGSISEQKKRTLLYGYPCHTPAEEAAFLSGILLFAVERSFVKRDAQTKELLVQGRLSPVIRDYVLGGVVPKPCKWFCGRSAELEQLHTLLEAESKVFLYGIAGIGKSELAKAYAAQYRKEYTNILYLTYSGDLMQDITDMDFVDDLPTLSPKERFRRHNQFLRSLKEDTLFIIDNFNTTETQDSFLSVVLKYRCHILFTTRSKIAGRSDYLLEEI
;
A
#
# COMPACT_ATOMS: atom_id res chain seq x y z
N MET A 1 -23.02 -10.05 -14.13
CA MET A 1 -22.58 -11.13 -13.23
C MET A 1 -21.59 -10.54 -12.23
N GLU A 2 -21.82 -10.80 -10.97
CA GLU A 2 -20.91 -10.35 -9.90
C GLU A 2 -19.56 -11.06 -10.05
N ARG A 3 -18.50 -10.32 -9.76
CA ARG A 3 -17.13 -10.82 -9.80
C ARG A 3 -16.77 -11.35 -8.42
N CYS A 4 -16.13 -12.52 -8.36
CA CYS A 4 -15.61 -13.04 -7.10
C CYS A 4 -14.40 -12.20 -6.65
N ASP A 5 -14.66 -11.16 -5.87
CA ASP A 5 -13.67 -10.33 -5.18
C ASP A 5 -13.99 -10.25 -3.68
N PHE A 6 -13.12 -9.61 -2.92
CA PHE A 6 -13.26 -9.55 -1.46
C PHE A 6 -14.59 -8.91 -1.03
N CYS A 7 -15.01 -7.84 -1.70
CA CYS A 7 -16.25 -7.14 -1.39
C CYS A 7 -17.48 -8.04 -1.58
N SER A 8 -17.57 -8.73 -2.74
CA SER A 8 -18.68 -9.63 -3.05
C SER A 8 -18.75 -10.83 -2.09
N ALA A 9 -17.60 -11.45 -1.78
CA ALA A 9 -17.54 -12.56 -0.83
C ALA A 9 -17.94 -12.12 0.59
N MET A 10 -17.42 -10.99 1.05
CA MET A 10 -17.76 -10.44 2.37
C MET A 10 -19.23 -10.03 2.49
N LYS A 11 -19.82 -9.50 1.41
CA LYS A 11 -21.24 -9.17 1.38
C LYS A 11 -22.10 -10.40 1.64
N ILE A 12 -21.82 -11.52 0.96
CA ILE A 12 -22.54 -12.79 1.17
C ILE A 12 -22.39 -13.25 2.63
N ILE A 13 -21.18 -13.28 3.17
CA ILE A 13 -20.96 -13.72 4.56
C ILE A 13 -21.74 -12.84 5.54
N ARG A 14 -21.72 -11.53 5.35
CA ARG A 14 -22.39 -10.57 6.25
C ARG A 14 -23.91 -10.69 6.24
N GLU A 15 -24.51 -10.98 5.09
CA GLU A 15 -25.97 -11.15 4.97
C GLU A 15 -26.51 -12.31 5.82
N TYR A 16 -25.65 -13.28 6.19
CA TYR A 16 -26.02 -14.43 6.99
C TYR A 16 -25.45 -14.43 8.42
N ILE A 17 -24.83 -13.31 8.84
CA ILE A 17 -24.44 -13.15 10.25
C ILE A 17 -25.67 -12.74 11.06
N SER A 18 -25.88 -13.42 12.19
CA SER A 18 -27.02 -13.17 13.08
C SER A 18 -26.98 -11.76 13.65
N ASP A 19 -28.03 -10.97 13.38
CA ASP A 19 -28.25 -9.62 13.92
C ASP A 19 -28.40 -9.59 15.44
N GLU A 20 -28.78 -10.72 16.07
CA GLU A 20 -29.00 -10.82 17.51
C GLU A 20 -27.73 -10.61 18.35
N ARG A 21 -26.56 -10.65 17.72
CA ARG A 21 -25.27 -10.56 18.42
C ARG A 21 -24.61 -9.19 18.37
N GLY A 22 -25.25 -8.19 17.76
CA GLY A 22 -24.78 -6.80 17.75
C GLY A 22 -23.37 -6.61 17.17
N LEU A 23 -22.97 -7.49 16.24
CA LEU A 23 -21.66 -7.42 15.58
C LEU A 23 -21.66 -6.28 14.58
N ASP A 24 -20.88 -5.26 14.88
CA ASP A 24 -20.57 -4.24 13.89
C ASP A 24 -19.57 -4.76 12.84
N GLN A 25 -19.41 -3.99 11.77
CA GLN A 25 -18.51 -4.35 10.67
C GLN A 25 -17.03 -4.44 11.09
N SER A 26 -16.65 -3.64 12.09
CA SER A 26 -15.31 -3.62 12.66
C SER A 26 -15.03 -4.89 13.45
N GLU A 27 -15.97 -5.32 14.27
CA GLU A 27 -15.83 -6.57 15.05
C GLU A 27 -15.69 -7.78 14.13
N MET A 28 -16.42 -7.81 13.01
CA MET A 28 -16.29 -8.86 12.01
C MET A 28 -14.90 -8.89 11.37
N LEU A 29 -14.33 -7.73 11.03
CA LEU A 29 -12.96 -7.65 10.54
C LEU A 29 -11.93 -8.06 11.60
N TYR A 30 -12.14 -7.69 12.86
CA TYR A 30 -11.28 -8.16 13.97
C TYR A 30 -11.27 -9.69 14.07
N ARG A 31 -12.41 -10.31 13.90
CA ARG A 31 -12.54 -11.78 13.99
C ARG A 31 -11.92 -12.51 12.81
N LEU A 32 -12.00 -11.91 11.61
CA LEU A 32 -11.34 -12.44 10.43
C LEU A 32 -9.83 -12.22 10.45
N PHE A 33 -9.38 -11.12 11.06
CA PHE A 33 -8.02 -10.63 10.96
C PHE A 33 -7.41 -10.36 12.34
N GLU A 34 -7.73 -11.20 13.31
CA GLU A 34 -7.41 -10.96 14.72
C GLU A 34 -5.93 -10.68 14.98
N GLY A 35 -5.03 -11.45 14.37
CA GLY A 35 -3.60 -11.26 14.55
C GLY A 35 -3.01 -10.01 13.90
N PHE A 36 -3.73 -9.40 12.93
CA PHE A 36 -3.27 -8.18 12.24
C PHE A 36 -3.66 -6.90 12.98
N PHE A 37 -4.88 -6.86 13.54
CA PHE A 37 -5.44 -5.69 14.20
C PHE A 37 -5.18 -5.69 15.73
N ARG A 38 -4.01 -6.18 16.14
CA ARG A 38 -3.54 -6.07 17.53
C ARG A 38 -2.30 -5.22 17.60
N SER A 39 -2.19 -4.42 18.67
CA SER A 39 -0.95 -3.73 19.02
C SER A 39 0.14 -4.72 19.44
N ASP A 40 1.38 -4.24 19.56
CA ASP A 40 2.49 -5.05 20.05
C ASP A 40 2.24 -5.58 21.49
N ASP A 41 1.36 -4.92 22.25
CA ASP A 41 0.92 -5.30 23.60
C ASP A 41 -0.28 -6.27 23.58
N GLY A 42 -0.75 -6.68 22.41
CA GLY A 42 -1.86 -7.62 22.21
C GLY A 42 -3.25 -6.99 22.33
N GLU A 43 -3.35 -5.66 22.52
CA GLU A 43 -4.63 -4.95 22.55
C GLU A 43 -5.22 -4.79 21.13
N LYS A 44 -6.56 -4.83 21.02
CA LYS A 44 -7.26 -4.58 19.76
C LYS A 44 -7.08 -3.12 19.32
N LEU A 45 -6.63 -2.92 18.09
CA LEU A 45 -6.62 -1.61 17.46
C LEU A 45 -8.06 -1.21 17.10
N ILE A 46 -8.45 0.01 17.42
CA ILE A 46 -9.78 0.53 17.05
C ILE A 46 -9.77 0.84 15.56
N LEU A 47 -10.67 0.20 14.81
CA LEU A 47 -10.87 0.47 13.38
C LEU A 47 -11.87 1.63 13.20
N ASP A 48 -11.56 2.53 12.27
CA ASP A 48 -12.53 3.52 11.82
C ASP A 48 -13.64 2.83 11.01
N ASN A 49 -14.88 2.89 11.52
CA ASN A 49 -16.05 2.30 10.87
C ASN A 49 -16.26 2.82 9.43
N GLY A 50 -15.90 4.07 9.14
CA GLY A 50 -16.00 4.63 7.80
C GLY A 50 -15.01 3.99 6.84
N GLN A 51 -13.81 3.65 7.29
CA GLN A 51 -12.81 2.95 6.47
C GLN A 51 -13.18 1.49 6.25
N VAL A 52 -13.62 0.81 7.29
CA VAL A 52 -14.12 -0.57 7.21
C VAL A 52 -15.27 -0.66 6.22
N CYS A 53 -16.23 0.26 6.32
CA CYS A 53 -17.37 0.33 5.39
C CYS A 53 -16.93 0.52 3.94
N ARG A 54 -15.95 1.39 3.69
CA ARG A 54 -15.38 1.59 2.34
C ARG A 54 -14.68 0.34 1.80
N TRP A 55 -13.94 -0.41 2.63
CA TRP A 55 -13.34 -1.69 2.24
C TRP A 55 -14.40 -2.72 1.87
N LEU A 56 -15.39 -2.88 2.73
CA LEU A 56 -16.47 -3.87 2.54
C LEU A 56 -17.40 -3.53 1.38
N ASN A 57 -17.55 -2.26 1.03
CA ASN A 57 -18.36 -1.81 -0.11
C ASN A 57 -17.54 -1.64 -1.41
N GLY A 58 -16.25 -1.99 -1.41
CA GLY A 58 -15.38 -1.86 -2.58
C GLY A 58 -15.05 -0.42 -2.98
N GLN A 59 -15.37 0.57 -2.13
CA GLN A 59 -15.07 1.99 -2.36
C GLN A 59 -13.61 2.33 -2.06
N ALA A 60 -12.95 1.53 -1.23
CA ALA A 60 -11.52 1.56 -1.00
C ALA A 60 -10.94 0.15 -1.12
N LYS A 61 -9.67 0.05 -1.52
CA LYS A 61 -8.95 -1.23 -1.57
C LYS A 61 -8.50 -1.61 -0.16
N LEU A 62 -8.41 -2.91 0.08
CA LEU A 62 -7.74 -3.41 1.29
C LEU A 62 -6.31 -2.89 1.35
N SER A 63 -5.83 -2.60 2.57
CA SER A 63 -4.46 -2.15 2.74
C SER A 63 -3.46 -3.22 2.31
N PRO A 64 -2.26 -2.81 1.83
CA PRO A 64 -1.22 -3.75 1.45
C PRO A 64 -0.74 -4.62 2.58
N GLN A 65 -0.75 -4.08 3.79
CA GLN A 65 -0.32 -4.83 4.96
C GLN A 65 -1.29 -5.98 5.23
N ILE A 66 -2.62 -5.74 5.14
CA ILE A 66 -3.64 -6.79 5.21
C ILE A 66 -3.42 -7.81 4.09
N ILE A 67 -3.22 -7.34 2.87
CA ILE A 67 -2.99 -8.21 1.71
C ILE A 67 -1.71 -9.04 1.89
N SER A 68 -0.60 -8.40 2.27
CA SER A 68 0.67 -9.08 2.52
C SER A 68 0.60 -10.07 3.67
N TYR A 69 -0.15 -9.74 4.73
CA TYR A 69 -0.37 -10.61 5.86
C TYR A 69 -1.04 -11.92 5.43
N TYR A 70 -2.06 -11.84 4.58
CA TYR A 70 -2.81 -13.03 4.13
C TYR A 70 -2.20 -13.75 2.93
N LEU A 71 -1.44 -13.07 2.07
CA LEU A 71 -0.70 -13.74 0.99
C LEU A 71 0.54 -14.48 1.51
N ASN A 72 0.93 -14.29 2.76
CA ASN A 72 1.97 -15.10 3.39
C ASN A 72 1.42 -16.51 3.67
N ALA A 73 1.93 -17.50 2.94
CA ALA A 73 1.50 -18.90 3.04
C ALA A 73 1.58 -19.46 4.48
N ALA A 74 2.50 -18.95 5.32
CA ALA A 74 2.61 -19.35 6.72
C ALA A 74 1.37 -18.98 7.56
N ARG A 75 0.55 -18.04 7.09
CA ARG A 75 -0.64 -17.55 7.79
C ARG A 75 -1.96 -18.10 7.25
N HIS A 76 -1.93 -18.89 6.19
CA HIS A 76 -3.15 -19.48 5.63
C HIS A 76 -3.88 -20.39 6.63
N LYS A 77 -3.11 -21.10 7.48
CA LYS A 77 -3.69 -21.92 8.55
C LYS A 77 -4.36 -21.05 9.61
N GLU A 78 -3.74 -19.95 10.01
CA GLU A 78 -4.30 -19.01 10.98
C GLU A 78 -5.64 -18.45 10.49
N LEU A 79 -5.75 -18.04 9.22
CA LEU A 79 -7.02 -17.58 8.65
C LEU A 79 -8.11 -18.66 8.70
N THR A 80 -7.77 -19.90 8.39
CA THR A 80 -8.73 -21.02 8.45
C THR A 80 -9.19 -21.24 9.89
N ASP A 81 -8.26 -21.24 10.84
CA ASP A 81 -8.56 -21.39 12.27
C ASP A 81 -9.43 -20.22 12.80
N ASP A 82 -9.17 -19.01 12.36
CA ASP A 82 -9.94 -17.80 12.72
C ASP A 82 -11.37 -17.86 12.16
N ILE A 83 -11.53 -18.29 10.92
CA ILE A 83 -12.86 -18.48 10.31
C ILE A 83 -13.62 -19.55 11.04
N GLU A 84 -13.02 -20.70 11.31
CA GLU A 84 -13.67 -21.83 12.01
C GLU A 84 -14.14 -21.41 13.41
N LYS A 85 -13.30 -20.73 14.17
CA LYS A 85 -13.57 -20.38 15.58
C LYS A 85 -14.44 -19.15 15.72
N ASN A 86 -14.24 -18.15 14.87
CA ASN A 86 -14.74 -16.80 15.09
C ASN A 86 -15.86 -16.37 14.11
N ILE A 87 -15.96 -17.00 12.95
CA ILE A 87 -16.93 -16.63 11.91
C ILE A 87 -18.02 -17.67 11.72
N ILE A 88 -17.65 -18.93 11.51
CA ILE A 88 -18.63 -20.03 11.31
C ILE A 88 -19.73 -20.06 12.40
N PRO A 89 -19.41 -19.92 13.71
CA PRO A 89 -20.43 -19.94 14.76
C PRO A 89 -21.40 -18.75 14.74
N LEU A 90 -21.09 -17.69 13.97
CA LEU A 90 -21.93 -16.50 13.85
C LEU A 90 -22.90 -16.57 12.66
N ILE A 91 -22.60 -17.41 11.69
CA ILE A 91 -23.41 -17.59 10.49
C ILE A 91 -24.64 -18.42 10.83
N VAL A 92 -25.82 -17.92 10.46
CA VAL A 92 -27.12 -18.59 10.74
C VAL A 92 -27.28 -19.85 9.87
N ASP A 93 -26.80 -19.77 8.62
CA ASP A 93 -26.86 -20.90 7.65
C ASP A 93 -25.58 -20.93 6.84
N THR A 94 -24.60 -21.69 7.33
CA THR A 94 -23.29 -21.84 6.68
C THR A 94 -23.39 -22.61 5.37
N GLY A 95 -24.33 -23.54 5.24
CA GLY A 95 -24.57 -24.27 4.01
C GLY A 95 -25.02 -23.33 2.88
N MET A 96 -25.90 -22.38 3.18
CA MET A 96 -26.32 -21.36 2.21
C MET A 96 -25.17 -20.42 1.84
N VAL A 97 -24.38 -19.97 2.81
CA VAL A 97 -23.22 -19.11 2.54
C VAL A 97 -22.21 -19.81 1.62
N THR A 98 -21.85 -21.06 1.92
CA THR A 98 -20.91 -21.81 1.08
C THR A 98 -21.46 -22.08 -0.31
N GLN A 99 -22.78 -22.32 -0.45
CA GLN A 99 -23.44 -22.44 -1.74
C GLN A 99 -23.37 -21.14 -2.54
N MET A 100 -23.73 -20.02 -1.95
CA MET A 100 -23.67 -18.71 -2.65
C MET A 100 -22.24 -18.31 -3.05
N ILE A 101 -21.27 -18.60 -2.21
CA ILE A 101 -19.86 -18.40 -2.52
C ILE A 101 -19.40 -19.34 -3.64
N TYR A 102 -19.83 -20.60 -3.64
CA TYR A 102 -19.60 -21.55 -4.73
C TYR A 102 -20.13 -21.00 -6.06
N GLU A 103 -21.38 -20.54 -6.08
CA GLU A 103 -22.03 -19.96 -7.26
C GLU A 103 -21.31 -18.69 -7.74
N LEU A 104 -20.89 -17.82 -6.82
CA LEU A 104 -20.11 -16.63 -7.13
C LEU A 104 -18.83 -16.96 -7.90
N VAL A 105 -18.12 -18.02 -7.51
CA VAL A 105 -16.91 -18.47 -8.20
C VAL A 105 -17.26 -19.17 -9.53
N LEU A 106 -18.27 -20.03 -9.52
CA LEU A 106 -18.68 -20.81 -10.69
C LEU A 106 -19.10 -19.91 -11.86
N TYR A 107 -19.88 -18.87 -11.59
CA TYR A 107 -20.42 -17.98 -12.61
C TYR A 107 -19.52 -16.78 -12.94
N ASP A 108 -18.39 -16.60 -12.24
CA ASP A 108 -17.42 -15.57 -12.61
C ASP A 108 -16.67 -15.97 -13.90
N GLY A 109 -17.08 -15.39 -15.03
CA GLY A 109 -16.47 -15.64 -16.34
C GLY A 109 -15.02 -15.16 -16.48
N SER A 110 -14.48 -14.42 -15.50
CA SER A 110 -13.09 -13.97 -15.49
C SER A 110 -12.13 -14.94 -14.78
N ILE A 111 -12.65 -16.04 -14.23
CA ILE A 111 -11.86 -17.11 -13.60
C ILE A 111 -11.72 -18.27 -14.60
N SER A 112 -10.49 -18.73 -14.84
CA SER A 112 -10.25 -19.88 -15.73
C SER A 112 -10.83 -21.16 -15.12
N GLU A 113 -11.29 -22.06 -15.98
CA GLU A 113 -11.89 -23.34 -15.56
C GLU A 113 -10.95 -24.18 -14.67
N GLN A 114 -9.66 -24.17 -14.96
CA GLN A 114 -8.68 -24.84 -14.11
C GLN A 114 -8.63 -24.25 -12.69
N LYS A 115 -8.67 -22.91 -12.59
CA LYS A 115 -8.66 -22.24 -11.28
C LYS A 115 -9.98 -22.46 -10.53
N LYS A 116 -11.14 -22.47 -11.22
CA LYS A 116 -12.43 -22.82 -10.63
C LYS A 116 -12.38 -24.21 -10.00
N ARG A 117 -11.88 -25.22 -10.73
CA ARG A 117 -11.74 -26.58 -10.21
C ARG A 117 -10.92 -26.63 -8.92
N THR A 118 -9.84 -25.86 -8.84
CA THR A 118 -9.00 -25.79 -7.64
C THR A 118 -9.74 -25.13 -6.46
N LEU A 119 -10.41 -24.00 -6.72
CA LEU A 119 -11.10 -23.23 -5.68
C LEU A 119 -12.33 -23.94 -5.15
N LEU A 120 -13.04 -24.67 -6.02
CA LEU A 120 -14.30 -25.35 -5.69
C LEU A 120 -14.11 -26.81 -5.22
N TYR A 121 -12.84 -27.26 -5.11
CA TYR A 121 -12.54 -28.67 -4.80
C TYR A 121 -13.11 -29.14 -3.47
N GLY A 122 -13.26 -28.29 -2.47
CA GLY A 122 -13.77 -28.64 -1.15
C GLY A 122 -15.30 -28.61 -1.03
N TYR A 123 -16.04 -28.33 -2.09
CA TYR A 123 -17.51 -28.27 -2.04
C TYR A 123 -18.15 -29.56 -2.60
N PRO A 124 -19.28 -30.08 -2.00
CA PRO A 124 -19.98 -29.57 -0.82
C PRO A 124 -19.25 -29.85 0.51
N CYS A 125 -19.39 -28.89 1.45
CA CYS A 125 -18.82 -28.99 2.79
C CYS A 125 -19.78 -29.73 3.73
N HIS A 126 -19.28 -30.55 4.63
CA HIS A 126 -20.07 -31.37 5.56
C HIS A 126 -19.75 -31.09 7.04
N THR A 127 -18.66 -30.38 7.30
CA THR A 127 -18.20 -30.06 8.66
C THR A 127 -17.80 -28.59 8.76
N PRO A 128 -17.88 -27.96 9.94
CA PRO A 128 -17.41 -26.59 10.14
C PRO A 128 -15.96 -26.34 9.71
N ALA A 129 -15.09 -27.34 9.90
CA ALA A 129 -13.69 -27.27 9.46
C ALA A 129 -13.57 -27.25 7.93
N GLU A 130 -14.39 -28.04 7.21
CA GLU A 130 -14.43 -28.02 5.74
C GLU A 130 -15.00 -26.69 5.22
N GLU A 131 -16.05 -26.15 5.87
CA GLU A 131 -16.62 -24.85 5.56
C GLU A 131 -15.60 -23.74 5.75
N ALA A 132 -14.86 -23.73 6.86
CA ALA A 132 -13.80 -22.78 7.15
C ALA A 132 -12.66 -22.87 6.12
N ALA A 133 -12.22 -24.08 5.78
CA ALA A 133 -11.19 -24.30 4.77
C ALA A 133 -11.62 -23.80 3.38
N PHE A 134 -12.87 -24.07 2.98
CA PHE A 134 -13.45 -23.61 1.73
C PHE A 134 -13.54 -22.08 1.69
N LEU A 135 -14.13 -21.45 2.72
CA LEU A 135 -14.27 -20.01 2.80
C LEU A 135 -12.91 -19.31 2.86
N SER A 136 -11.94 -19.84 3.61
CA SER A 136 -10.58 -19.25 3.67
C SER A 136 -9.89 -19.29 2.30
N GLY A 137 -9.99 -20.38 1.57
CA GLY A 137 -9.43 -20.50 0.22
C GLY A 137 -10.04 -19.49 -0.76
N ILE A 138 -11.35 -19.28 -0.70
CA ILE A 138 -12.03 -18.29 -1.54
C ILE A 138 -11.69 -16.85 -1.11
N LEU A 139 -11.67 -16.56 0.20
CA LEU A 139 -11.30 -15.23 0.70
C LEU A 139 -9.86 -14.87 0.35
N LEU A 140 -8.91 -15.80 0.47
CA LEU A 140 -7.53 -15.60 0.03
C LEU A 140 -7.45 -15.27 -1.46
N PHE A 141 -8.16 -16.02 -2.29
CA PHE A 141 -8.26 -15.73 -3.72
C PHE A 141 -8.91 -14.38 -4.01
N ALA A 142 -9.98 -14.03 -3.28
CA ALA A 142 -10.68 -12.77 -3.42
C ALA A 142 -9.82 -11.56 -2.99
N VAL A 143 -9.05 -11.70 -1.91
CA VAL A 143 -8.04 -10.72 -1.48
C VAL A 143 -6.97 -10.56 -2.57
N GLU A 144 -6.44 -11.65 -3.08
CA GLU A 144 -5.48 -11.64 -4.18
C GLU A 144 -6.02 -10.89 -5.40
N ARG A 145 -7.26 -11.11 -5.78
CA ARG A 145 -7.91 -10.42 -6.90
C ARG A 145 -8.21 -8.96 -6.65
N SER A 146 -8.49 -8.57 -5.43
CA SER A 146 -8.68 -7.15 -5.05
C SER A 146 -7.41 -6.34 -5.24
N PHE A 147 -6.25 -7.00 -5.12
CA PHE A 147 -4.93 -6.42 -5.44
C PHE A 147 -4.68 -6.30 -6.95
N VAL A 148 -5.32 -7.12 -7.78
CA VAL A 148 -4.98 -7.29 -9.20
C VAL A 148 -5.94 -6.56 -10.13
N LYS A 149 -5.69 -5.26 -10.37
CA LYS A 149 -5.94 -4.65 -11.68
C LYS A 149 -4.66 -4.56 -12.55
N ARG A 150 -3.64 -5.36 -12.26
CA ARG A 150 -2.38 -5.37 -12.99
C ARG A 150 -2.23 -6.66 -13.80
N ASP A 151 -1.48 -6.57 -14.90
CA ASP A 151 -1.14 -7.75 -15.70
C ASP A 151 -0.36 -8.79 -14.87
N ALA A 152 -0.39 -10.04 -15.31
CA ALA A 152 0.23 -11.16 -14.59
C ALA A 152 1.74 -10.97 -14.39
N GLN A 153 2.41 -10.32 -15.34
CA GLN A 153 3.85 -10.08 -15.28
C GLN A 153 4.20 -9.06 -14.19
N THR A 154 3.45 -7.96 -14.08
CA THR A 154 3.61 -6.97 -13.01
C THR A 154 3.35 -7.59 -11.63
N LYS A 155 2.36 -8.51 -11.54
CA LYS A 155 2.07 -9.24 -10.31
C LYS A 155 3.24 -10.14 -9.90
N GLU A 156 3.82 -10.88 -10.82
CA GLU A 156 4.96 -11.76 -10.56
C GLU A 156 6.18 -10.96 -10.07
N LEU A 157 6.46 -9.82 -10.71
CA LEU A 157 7.55 -8.92 -10.30
C LEU A 157 7.34 -8.31 -8.91
N LEU A 158 6.10 -8.00 -8.53
CA LEU A 158 5.76 -7.55 -7.17
C LEU A 158 5.99 -8.64 -6.13
N VAL A 159 5.50 -9.86 -6.40
CA VAL A 159 5.68 -11.03 -5.50
C VAL A 159 7.16 -11.35 -5.34
N GLN A 160 7.95 -11.22 -6.41
CA GLN A 160 9.41 -11.40 -6.38
C GLN A 160 10.15 -10.23 -5.72
N GLY A 161 9.43 -9.18 -5.29
CA GLY A 161 10.02 -7.99 -4.68
C GLY A 161 10.86 -7.15 -5.65
N ARG A 162 10.61 -7.25 -6.94
CA ARG A 162 11.33 -6.51 -8.01
C ARG A 162 10.68 -5.18 -8.38
N LEU A 163 9.39 -4.99 -8.09
CA LEU A 163 8.68 -3.73 -8.31
C LEU A 163 8.14 -3.17 -7.00
N SER A 164 8.00 -1.86 -6.96
CA SER A 164 7.36 -1.15 -5.87
C SER A 164 5.83 -1.35 -5.91
N PRO A 165 5.15 -1.35 -4.74
CA PRO A 165 3.70 -1.16 -4.69
C PRO A 165 3.32 0.19 -5.33
N VAL A 166 2.09 0.31 -5.88
CA VAL A 166 1.62 1.60 -6.43
C VAL A 166 1.20 2.54 -5.30
N ILE A 167 1.99 3.57 -5.09
CA ILE A 167 1.88 4.48 -3.93
C ILE A 167 0.49 5.12 -3.82
N ARG A 168 -0.13 5.55 -4.92
CA ARG A 168 -1.47 6.15 -4.89
C ARG A 168 -2.57 5.24 -4.33
N ASP A 169 -2.29 3.94 -4.24
CA ASP A 169 -3.21 2.98 -3.62
C ASP A 169 -3.05 2.98 -2.08
N TYR A 170 -2.01 3.62 -1.55
CA TYR A 170 -1.59 3.58 -0.16
C TYR A 170 -1.44 4.93 0.53
N VAL A 171 -1.01 5.93 -0.21
CA VAL A 171 -0.77 7.28 0.30
C VAL A 171 -1.81 8.22 -0.27
N LEU A 172 -2.55 8.86 0.62
CA LEU A 172 -3.45 9.96 0.30
C LEU A 172 -2.58 11.22 0.19
N GLY A 173 -2.67 11.95 -0.87
CA GLY A 173 -2.06 13.28 -0.94
C GLY A 173 -0.63 13.41 -1.49
N GLY A 174 0.09 12.34 -1.77
CA GLY A 174 1.44 12.41 -2.38
C GLY A 174 1.49 12.92 -3.84
N VAL A 175 0.55 13.77 -4.22
CA VAL A 175 0.48 14.31 -5.59
C VAL A 175 1.62 15.30 -5.78
N VAL A 176 2.50 15.01 -6.72
CA VAL A 176 3.56 15.94 -7.12
C VAL A 176 2.94 17.24 -7.63
N PRO A 177 3.28 18.39 -7.03
CA PRO A 177 2.80 19.67 -7.53
C PRO A 177 3.26 19.89 -8.98
N LYS A 178 2.39 20.47 -9.80
CA LYS A 178 2.78 20.84 -11.18
C LYS A 178 3.84 21.93 -11.15
N PRO A 179 4.80 21.91 -12.08
CA PRO A 179 5.71 23.04 -12.25
C PRO A 179 4.92 24.32 -12.63
N CYS A 180 5.50 25.48 -12.39
CA CYS A 180 4.85 26.73 -12.76
C CYS A 180 4.63 26.82 -14.28
N LYS A 181 3.60 27.57 -14.70
CA LYS A 181 3.22 27.70 -16.12
C LYS A 181 4.32 28.31 -17.01
N TRP A 182 5.24 29.01 -16.39
CA TRP A 182 6.32 29.73 -17.09
C TRP A 182 7.66 28.99 -17.00
N PHE A 183 7.66 27.74 -16.52
CA PHE A 183 8.87 26.94 -16.49
C PHE A 183 9.34 26.64 -17.92
N CYS A 184 10.53 27.13 -18.26
CA CYS A 184 11.14 26.93 -19.59
C CYS A 184 12.67 27.02 -19.50
N GLY A 185 13.35 26.59 -20.56
CA GLY A 185 14.79 26.83 -20.76
C GLY A 185 15.76 25.97 -19.96
N ARG A 186 15.28 24.88 -19.31
CA ARG A 186 16.09 24.00 -18.43
C ARG A 186 16.20 22.56 -18.94
N SER A 187 16.14 22.34 -20.26
CA SER A 187 16.14 20.99 -20.82
C SER A 187 17.47 20.24 -20.57
N ALA A 188 18.59 20.96 -20.71
CA ALA A 188 19.91 20.38 -20.47
C ALA A 188 20.10 19.97 -19.00
N GLU A 189 19.64 20.78 -18.06
CA GLU A 189 19.71 20.49 -16.63
C GLU A 189 18.81 19.29 -16.27
N LEU A 190 17.64 19.16 -16.89
CA LEU A 190 16.76 17.99 -16.69
C LEU A 190 17.41 16.70 -17.19
N GLU A 191 18.09 16.72 -18.36
CA GLU A 191 18.79 15.56 -18.89
C GLU A 191 20.00 15.17 -18.03
N GLN A 192 20.79 16.15 -17.57
CA GLN A 192 21.93 15.92 -16.69
C GLN A 192 21.48 15.38 -15.33
N LEU A 193 20.40 15.94 -14.76
CA LEU A 193 19.82 15.47 -13.50
C LEU A 193 19.32 14.03 -13.64
N HIS A 194 18.71 13.71 -14.78
CA HIS A 194 18.25 12.35 -15.08
C HIS A 194 19.41 11.36 -15.15
N THR A 195 20.45 11.68 -15.91
CA THR A 195 21.65 10.85 -16.01
C THR A 195 22.28 10.61 -14.64
N LEU A 196 22.32 11.65 -13.80
CA LEU A 196 22.89 11.54 -12.46
C LEU A 196 22.04 10.69 -11.52
N LEU A 197 20.70 10.83 -11.56
CA LEU A 197 19.78 10.02 -10.75
C LEU A 197 19.83 8.53 -11.13
N GLU A 198 19.93 8.21 -12.41
CA GLU A 198 20.08 6.84 -12.88
C GLU A 198 21.41 6.21 -12.43
N ALA A 199 22.49 6.99 -12.38
CA ALA A 199 23.80 6.51 -11.95
C ALA A 199 23.91 6.33 -10.42
N GLU A 200 23.37 7.28 -9.64
CA GLU A 200 23.66 7.43 -8.21
C GLU A 200 22.48 7.13 -7.30
N SER A 201 21.27 7.07 -7.83
CA SER A 201 19.98 6.85 -7.14
C SER A 201 19.63 7.92 -6.08
N LYS A 202 20.58 8.67 -5.55
CA LYS A 202 20.37 9.72 -4.53
C LYS A 202 21.13 10.97 -4.94
N VAL A 203 20.39 12.05 -5.24
CA VAL A 203 20.98 13.28 -5.75
C VAL A 203 20.50 14.49 -4.95
N PHE A 204 21.42 15.37 -4.62
CA PHE A 204 21.14 16.65 -3.98
C PHE A 204 21.24 17.78 -5.01
N LEU A 205 20.11 18.28 -5.44
CA LEU A 205 19.99 19.49 -6.28
C LEU A 205 20.15 20.71 -5.40
N TYR A 206 21.31 21.36 -5.48
CA TYR A 206 21.60 22.51 -4.63
C TYR A 206 21.81 23.81 -5.44
N GLY A 207 21.75 24.95 -4.79
CA GLY A 207 21.90 26.28 -5.37
C GLY A 207 21.25 27.36 -4.53
N ILE A 208 21.44 28.61 -4.88
CA ILE A 208 20.91 29.74 -4.13
C ILE A 208 19.38 29.75 -3.99
N ALA A 209 18.87 30.49 -3.01
CA ALA A 209 17.43 30.65 -2.83
C ALA A 209 16.83 31.33 -4.06
N GLY A 210 15.66 30.85 -4.51
CA GLY A 210 14.94 31.45 -5.65
C GLY A 210 15.40 30.99 -7.04
N ILE A 211 16.50 30.25 -7.19
CA ILE A 211 17.06 29.79 -8.48
C ILE A 211 16.14 28.82 -9.26
N GLY A 212 15.08 28.26 -8.64
CA GLY A 212 14.13 27.37 -9.28
C GLY A 212 14.32 25.88 -9.01
N LYS A 213 15.06 25.47 -7.96
CA LYS A 213 15.27 24.05 -7.62
C LYS A 213 13.99 23.24 -7.48
N SER A 214 13.03 23.74 -6.71
CA SER A 214 11.74 23.08 -6.52
C SER A 214 10.96 22.98 -7.82
N GLU A 215 11.02 24.00 -8.66
CA GLU A 215 10.37 23.99 -9.97
C GLU A 215 11.05 23.01 -10.93
N LEU A 216 12.38 22.90 -10.90
CA LEU A 216 13.13 21.91 -11.68
C LEU A 216 12.79 20.49 -11.22
N ALA A 217 12.70 20.25 -9.92
CA ALA A 217 12.31 18.94 -9.38
C ALA A 217 10.88 18.55 -9.81
N LYS A 218 9.93 19.49 -9.79
CA LYS A 218 8.56 19.27 -10.28
C LYS A 218 8.53 19.01 -11.79
N ALA A 219 9.32 19.76 -12.56
CA ALA A 219 9.42 19.59 -14.01
C ALA A 219 10.06 18.23 -14.35
N TYR A 220 11.09 17.82 -13.62
CA TYR A 220 11.69 16.50 -13.73
C TYR A 220 10.65 15.40 -13.51
N ALA A 221 9.88 15.47 -12.43
CA ALA A 221 8.81 14.51 -12.15
C ALA A 221 7.75 14.46 -13.26
N ALA A 222 7.42 15.60 -13.85
CA ALA A 222 6.45 15.69 -14.96
C ALA A 222 7.00 15.08 -16.26
N GLN A 223 8.25 15.40 -16.61
CA GLN A 223 8.92 14.95 -17.84
C GLN A 223 9.15 13.45 -17.84
N TYR A 224 9.71 12.91 -16.75
CA TYR A 224 10.07 11.49 -16.60
C TYR A 224 8.98 10.65 -15.94
N ARG A 225 7.73 11.16 -15.89
CA ARG A 225 6.59 10.48 -15.22
C ARG A 225 6.37 9.04 -15.69
N LYS A 226 6.67 8.73 -16.94
CA LYS A 226 6.44 7.41 -17.54
C LYS A 226 7.48 6.37 -17.13
N GLU A 227 8.62 6.78 -16.68
CA GLU A 227 9.74 5.91 -16.29
C GLU A 227 9.57 5.38 -14.86
N TYR A 228 8.76 6.08 -14.05
CA TYR A 228 8.50 5.71 -12.67
C TYR A 228 7.10 5.13 -12.48
N THR A 229 7.02 3.98 -11.80
CA THR A 229 5.74 3.44 -11.31
C THR A 229 5.11 4.41 -10.32
N ASN A 230 5.93 5.00 -9.46
CA ASN A 230 5.52 5.90 -8.40
C ASN A 230 6.36 7.16 -8.39
N ILE A 231 5.71 8.29 -8.06
CA ILE A 231 6.41 9.52 -7.70
C ILE A 231 5.80 10.03 -6.40
N LEU A 232 6.64 10.24 -5.39
CA LEU A 232 6.30 10.86 -4.11
C LEU A 232 6.90 12.24 -4.03
N TYR A 233 6.18 13.16 -3.41
CA TYR A 233 6.69 14.50 -3.11
C TYR A 233 6.44 14.83 -1.64
N LEU A 234 7.49 15.17 -0.94
CA LEU A 234 7.50 15.58 0.46
C LEU A 234 8.15 16.96 0.56
N THR A 235 7.52 17.87 1.26
CA THR A 235 8.15 19.16 1.62
C THR A 235 8.74 19.01 3.02
N TYR A 236 10.05 19.16 3.13
CA TYR A 236 10.75 19.09 4.41
C TYR A 236 10.35 20.23 5.33
N SER A 237 9.91 19.90 6.55
CA SER A 237 9.46 20.86 7.56
C SER A 237 10.51 21.16 8.65
N GLY A 238 11.58 20.37 8.72
CA GLY A 238 12.62 20.49 9.75
C GLY A 238 12.97 19.17 10.45
N ASP A 239 12.17 18.12 10.26
CA ASP A 239 12.37 16.79 10.84
C ASP A 239 11.81 15.72 9.92
N LEU A 240 12.69 14.94 9.26
CA LEU A 240 12.29 13.87 8.33
C LEU A 240 11.46 12.77 9.00
N MET A 241 11.73 12.46 10.26
CA MET A 241 10.97 11.45 10.97
C MET A 241 9.52 11.92 11.16
N GLN A 242 9.33 13.19 11.55
CA GLN A 242 8.01 13.79 11.72
C GLN A 242 7.30 13.91 10.37
N ASP A 243 7.98 14.40 9.32
CA ASP A 243 7.41 14.54 7.98
C ASP A 243 6.91 13.20 7.44
N ILE A 244 7.67 12.11 7.66
CA ILE A 244 7.26 10.76 7.27
C ILE A 244 6.10 10.26 8.14
N THR A 245 6.07 10.59 9.43
CA THR A 245 4.97 10.24 10.33
C THR A 245 3.67 10.93 9.91
N ASP A 246 3.76 12.16 9.42
CA ASP A 246 2.62 13.00 9.04
C ASP A 246 2.12 12.74 7.59
N MET A 247 2.77 11.84 6.86
CA MET A 247 2.22 11.39 5.57
C MET A 247 0.87 10.70 5.78
N ASP A 248 -0.12 11.04 4.97
CA ASP A 248 -1.45 10.44 5.03
C ASP A 248 -1.46 9.07 4.33
N PHE A 249 -1.52 8.00 5.08
CA PHE A 249 -1.74 6.66 4.54
C PHE A 249 -3.21 6.26 4.63
N VAL A 250 -3.68 5.57 3.59
CA VAL A 250 -5.10 5.13 3.47
C VAL A 250 -5.56 4.28 4.66
N ASP A 251 -4.64 3.54 5.26
CA ASP A 251 -4.89 2.60 6.35
C ASP A 251 -4.37 3.10 7.71
N ASP A 252 -4.07 4.39 7.83
CA ASP A 252 -3.78 5.01 9.12
C ASP A 252 -5.04 5.06 9.98
N LEU A 253 -4.96 4.42 11.12
CA LEU A 253 -6.01 4.47 12.13
C LEU A 253 -5.81 5.73 13.00
N PRO A 254 -6.89 6.45 13.34
CA PRO A 254 -6.81 7.62 14.23
C PRO A 254 -6.19 7.31 15.61
N THR A 255 -6.21 6.05 15.99
CA THR A 255 -5.71 5.56 17.30
C THR A 255 -4.24 5.16 17.29
N LEU A 256 -3.59 5.11 16.10
CA LEU A 256 -2.17 4.78 16.04
C LEU A 256 -1.34 5.84 16.77
N SER A 257 -0.46 5.39 17.66
CA SER A 257 0.54 6.27 18.23
C SER A 257 1.47 6.82 17.13
N PRO A 258 2.06 8.00 17.30
CA PRO A 258 3.03 8.54 16.34
C PRO A 258 4.18 7.57 16.03
N LYS A 259 4.63 6.81 17.04
CA LYS A 259 5.70 5.81 16.88
C LYS A 259 5.28 4.64 15.99
N GLU A 260 4.06 4.14 16.14
CA GLU A 260 3.53 3.05 15.31
C GLU A 260 3.27 3.52 13.88
N ARG A 261 2.68 4.72 13.73
CA ARG A 261 2.48 5.35 12.42
C ARG A 261 3.82 5.51 11.70
N PHE A 262 4.82 6.09 12.35
CA PHE A 262 6.16 6.20 11.80
C PHE A 262 6.73 4.85 11.38
N ARG A 263 6.65 3.82 12.24
CA ARG A 263 7.17 2.48 11.94
C ARG A 263 6.54 1.91 10.66
N ARG A 264 5.22 2.02 10.51
CA ARG A 264 4.48 1.54 9.32
C ARG A 264 4.87 2.30 8.06
N HIS A 265 4.89 3.63 8.12
CA HIS A 265 5.26 4.48 6.99
C HIS A 265 6.70 4.22 6.55
N ASN A 266 7.64 4.20 7.49
CA ASN A 266 9.04 3.90 7.20
C ASN A 266 9.23 2.49 6.60
N GLN A 267 8.51 1.49 7.12
CA GLN A 267 8.56 0.13 6.56
C GLN A 267 8.04 0.11 5.11
N PHE A 268 6.96 0.82 4.82
CA PHE A 268 6.44 0.96 3.47
C PHE A 268 7.45 1.64 2.54
N LEU A 269 8.00 2.80 2.94
CA LEU A 269 8.99 3.53 2.14
C LEU A 269 10.24 2.68 1.86
N ARG A 270 10.68 1.86 2.82
CA ARG A 270 11.78 0.90 2.63
C ARG A 270 11.47 -0.22 1.63
N SER A 271 10.21 -0.51 1.37
CA SER A 271 9.80 -1.51 0.39
C SER A 271 9.84 -1.01 -1.05
N LEU A 272 9.90 0.32 -1.25
CA LEU A 272 9.98 0.96 -2.56
C LEU A 272 11.32 0.64 -3.25
N LYS A 273 11.28 0.55 -4.57
CA LYS A 273 12.41 0.16 -5.43
C LYS A 273 12.78 1.29 -6.39
N GLU A 274 13.73 1.02 -7.26
CA GLU A 274 14.25 1.92 -8.29
C GLU A 274 13.20 2.45 -9.26
N ASP A 275 12.06 1.76 -9.40
CA ASP A 275 10.89 2.23 -10.16
C ASP A 275 10.09 3.34 -9.46
N THR A 276 10.59 3.86 -8.36
CA THR A 276 10.00 4.95 -7.58
C THR A 276 10.94 6.15 -7.50
N LEU A 277 10.41 7.34 -7.77
CA LEU A 277 11.05 8.62 -7.50
C LEU A 277 10.45 9.22 -6.21
N PHE A 278 11.30 9.52 -5.24
CA PHE A 278 10.92 10.24 -4.02
C PHE A 278 11.60 11.62 -4.01
N ILE A 279 10.82 12.68 -4.11
CA ILE A 279 11.31 14.07 -4.06
C ILE A 279 11.15 14.58 -2.64
N ILE A 280 12.24 15.04 -2.05
CA ILE A 280 12.28 15.70 -0.74
C ILE A 280 12.69 17.13 -0.97
N ASP A 281 11.69 18.01 -1.01
CA ASP A 281 11.87 19.41 -1.34
C ASP A 281 12.21 20.26 -0.11
N ASN A 282 13.04 21.27 -0.32
CA ASN A 282 13.46 22.26 0.70
C ASN A 282 14.27 21.64 1.87
N PHE A 283 15.05 20.60 1.61
CA PHE A 283 15.92 19.95 2.59
C PHE A 283 17.15 20.83 2.90
N ASN A 284 16.94 21.87 3.70
CA ASN A 284 17.96 22.90 4.00
C ASN A 284 18.67 22.62 5.36
N THR A 285 19.13 21.40 5.56
CA THR A 285 19.76 20.94 6.79
C THR A 285 20.93 19.99 6.48
N THR A 286 21.58 19.45 7.50
CA THR A 286 22.69 18.53 7.39
C THR A 286 22.40 17.21 8.11
N GLU A 287 23.17 16.17 7.84
CA GLU A 287 23.04 14.86 8.52
C GLU A 287 23.26 14.96 10.04
N THR A 288 24.03 15.92 10.50
CA THR A 288 24.24 16.18 11.93
C THR A 288 23.04 16.85 12.62
N GLN A 289 22.24 17.58 11.86
CA GLN A 289 21.04 18.27 12.35
C GLN A 289 19.79 17.38 12.23
N ASP A 290 19.71 16.58 11.16
CA ASP A 290 18.65 15.58 10.97
C ASP A 290 19.30 14.19 10.75
N SER A 291 19.45 13.45 11.84
CA SER A 291 20.09 12.12 11.82
C SER A 291 19.30 11.09 11.03
N PHE A 292 17.99 11.33 10.80
CA PHE A 292 17.15 10.41 10.05
C PHE A 292 17.48 10.41 8.55
N LEU A 293 18.17 11.40 8.04
CA LEU A 293 18.71 11.40 6.67
C LEU A 293 19.48 10.10 6.39
N SER A 294 20.31 9.63 7.34
CA SER A 294 21.08 8.38 7.20
C SER A 294 20.22 7.14 6.95
N VAL A 295 18.96 7.15 7.41
CA VAL A 295 17.96 6.08 7.19
C VAL A 295 17.33 6.23 5.82
N VAL A 296 16.92 7.45 5.45
CA VAL A 296 16.29 7.76 4.15
C VAL A 296 17.23 7.44 2.99
N LEU A 297 18.52 7.71 3.13
CA LEU A 297 19.54 7.39 2.13
C LEU A 297 19.70 5.86 1.88
N LYS A 298 19.22 5.02 2.78
CA LYS A 298 19.22 3.55 2.62
C LYS A 298 17.96 3.02 1.90
N TYR A 299 16.99 3.86 1.59
CA TYR A 299 15.85 3.43 0.77
C TYR A 299 16.34 3.03 -0.62
N ARG A 300 15.66 2.08 -1.24
CA ARG A 300 16.08 1.55 -2.56
C ARG A 300 15.58 2.36 -3.75
N CYS A 301 14.62 3.27 -3.51
CA CYS A 301 14.07 4.14 -4.54
C CYS A 301 15.04 5.25 -4.94
N HIS A 302 14.84 5.87 -6.09
CA HIS A 302 15.51 7.11 -6.46
C HIS A 302 15.05 8.24 -5.54
N ILE A 303 15.98 9.07 -5.03
CA ILE A 303 15.63 10.21 -4.19
C ILE A 303 16.29 11.47 -4.72
N LEU A 304 15.48 12.49 -4.94
CA LEU A 304 15.90 13.81 -5.33
C LEU A 304 15.64 14.80 -4.18
N PHE A 305 16.72 15.31 -3.59
CA PHE A 305 16.63 16.37 -2.60
C PHE A 305 16.82 17.72 -3.27
N THR A 306 16.06 18.74 -2.86
CA THR A 306 16.39 20.13 -3.16
C THR A 306 16.91 20.81 -1.91
N THR A 307 18.03 21.52 -2.01
CA THR A 307 18.70 22.15 -0.87
C THR A 307 19.35 23.49 -1.26
N ARG A 308 19.73 24.31 -0.29
CA ARG A 308 20.45 25.57 -0.52
C ARG A 308 21.95 25.38 -0.49
N SER A 309 22.42 24.32 0.17
CA SER A 309 23.85 24.11 0.40
C SER A 309 24.31 22.76 -0.13
N LYS A 310 25.54 22.71 -0.59
CA LYS A 310 26.21 21.46 -0.94
C LYS A 310 26.36 20.57 0.29
N ILE A 311 26.00 19.28 0.15
CA ILE A 311 26.18 18.30 1.20
C ILE A 311 27.45 17.49 0.93
N ALA A 312 28.44 17.63 1.79
CA ALA A 312 29.74 17.01 1.61
C ALA A 312 29.67 15.48 1.51
N GLY A 313 30.42 14.90 0.58
CA GLY A 313 30.50 13.44 0.40
C GLY A 313 29.27 12.78 -0.21
N ARG A 314 28.39 13.55 -0.84
CA ARG A 314 27.17 13.07 -1.52
C ARG A 314 27.19 13.48 -2.99
N SER A 315 26.50 12.71 -3.82
CA SER A 315 26.27 13.05 -5.22
C SER A 315 25.35 14.28 -5.30
N ASP A 316 25.84 15.32 -5.95
CA ASP A 316 25.17 16.62 -6.00
C ASP A 316 25.11 17.19 -7.42
N TYR A 317 24.14 18.06 -7.65
CA TYR A 317 24.00 18.84 -8.88
C TYR A 317 23.79 20.31 -8.54
N LEU A 318 24.70 21.16 -8.98
CA LEU A 318 24.61 22.61 -8.81
C LEU A 318 23.68 23.19 -9.87
N LEU A 319 22.59 23.85 -9.45
CA LEU A 319 21.76 24.64 -10.33
C LEU A 319 22.27 26.07 -10.38
N GLU A 320 22.70 26.49 -11.56
CA GLU A 320 23.23 27.82 -11.82
C GLU A 320 22.16 28.75 -12.43
N GLU A 321 22.43 30.05 -12.40
CA GLU A 321 21.62 31.02 -13.12
C GLU A 321 21.81 30.83 -14.64
N ILE A 322 20.72 31.02 -15.41
CA ILE A 322 20.71 30.98 -16.87
C ILE A 322 21.05 32.40 -17.39
#